data_4fa382ca3e7521e583c2bbdfa82603d0
#
_entry.id   4fa382ca3e7521e583c2bbdfa82603d0
#
_cell.length_a   1.000
_cell.length_b   1.000
_cell.length_c   1.000
_cell.angle_alpha   90.00
_cell.angle_beta   90.00
_cell.angle_gamma   90.00
#
_symmetry.space_group_name_H-M   'P 1'
#
loop_
_entity.id
_entity.type
_entity.pdbx_description
1 polymer ?
#
loop_
_entity_poly.entity_id
_entity_poly.type
_entity_poly.pdbx_seq_one_letter_code
_entity_poly.pdbx_strand_id
1 'polypeptide(L)'
;SQAYKVERVYGLTFDAGAFLNISPDHISPIEHPTFEDYLYCKRQITHNCRTLVLGADCDHADLIRQDAQASNVPVTTFALHAADGHGTHADFVALPDASSGYLFQEQGKAIGDFSLELEGEFNAANAAAAIALARAVGVPAGSEAFRALERVHIPGRMEHYESGNMVAYVDYAHNYVSTKTLAEFVTHKYADRNPRVVVVTGSVGDKAVDRREGIIKGAQDYADRIILTAEDTVHERMIDILHEMQGYITNPRVVSDIELDRAKAIEKAVEDAHAHADRLTILLVIGKGEERWIKVDGKHAPYEGDDHVVKRLFGLLND
;
A
#
# COMPACT_ATOMS: atom_id res chain seq x y z
N SER A 1 9.33 -11.92 -3.52
CA SER A 1 10.74 -12.31 -3.26
C SER A 1 10.84 -13.70 -2.64
N GLN A 2 10.11 -13.96 -1.56
CA GLN A 2 10.16 -15.28 -0.89
C GLN A 2 9.81 -16.44 -1.86
N ALA A 3 8.86 -16.26 -2.77
CA ALA A 3 8.52 -17.29 -3.76
C ALA A 3 9.71 -17.69 -4.66
N TYR A 4 10.58 -16.72 -5.01
CA TYR A 4 11.81 -17.00 -5.75
C TYR A 4 12.85 -17.68 -4.86
N LYS A 5 13.02 -17.21 -3.61
CA LYS A 5 13.98 -17.77 -2.67
C LYS A 5 13.75 -19.25 -2.36
N VAL A 6 12.47 -19.67 -2.29
CA VAL A 6 12.07 -21.07 -2.03
C VAL A 6 11.61 -21.79 -3.30
N GLU A 7 11.99 -21.30 -4.47
CA GLU A 7 11.79 -21.93 -5.79
C GLU A 7 10.32 -22.25 -6.16
N ARG A 8 9.33 -21.56 -5.56
CA ARG A 8 7.91 -21.78 -5.85
C ARG A 8 7.49 -21.44 -7.28
N VAL A 9 8.28 -20.64 -7.97
CA VAL A 9 8.05 -20.25 -9.37
C VAL A 9 9.05 -20.91 -10.34
N TYR A 10 9.82 -21.89 -9.87
CA TYR A 10 10.78 -22.61 -10.68
C TYR A 10 10.08 -23.27 -11.89
N GLY A 11 10.65 -23.10 -13.07
CA GLY A 11 10.11 -23.65 -14.33
C GLY A 11 8.89 -22.89 -14.88
N LEU A 12 8.36 -21.87 -14.20
CA LEU A 12 7.31 -21.03 -14.76
C LEU A 12 7.92 -19.95 -15.66
N THR A 13 7.26 -19.69 -16.78
CA THR A 13 7.57 -18.54 -17.67
C THR A 13 6.27 -17.80 -17.96
N PHE A 14 6.20 -16.55 -17.55
CA PHE A 14 5.05 -15.66 -17.78
C PHE A 14 5.20 -14.96 -19.14
N ASP A 15 4.11 -14.70 -19.84
CA ASP A 15 4.15 -13.92 -21.09
C ASP A 15 4.58 -12.47 -20.81
N ALA A 16 4.14 -11.90 -19.71
CA ALA A 16 4.60 -10.61 -19.21
C ALA A 16 4.75 -10.63 -17.68
N GLY A 17 5.76 -9.94 -17.18
CA GLY A 17 5.97 -9.69 -15.76
C GLY A 17 6.06 -8.20 -15.47
N ALA A 18 5.73 -7.77 -14.26
CA ALA A 18 5.93 -6.38 -13.85
C ALA A 18 6.83 -6.26 -12.62
N PHE A 19 7.74 -5.31 -12.66
CA PHE A 19 8.50 -4.84 -11.51
C PHE A 19 8.09 -3.40 -11.22
N LEU A 20 7.26 -3.22 -10.19
CA LEU A 20 6.61 -1.94 -9.92
C LEU A 20 7.55 -0.97 -9.19
N ASN A 21 8.03 -1.40 -8.04
CA ASN A 21 8.93 -0.65 -7.18
C ASN A 21 9.65 -1.60 -6.21
N ILE A 22 10.63 -1.07 -5.49
CA ILE A 22 11.29 -1.77 -4.40
C ILE A 22 11.71 -0.77 -3.31
N SER A 23 11.54 -1.16 -2.08
CA SER A 23 12.08 -0.49 -0.89
C SER A 23 12.43 -1.57 0.14
N PRO A 24 13.26 -1.27 1.14
CA PRO A 24 13.55 -2.22 2.21
C PRO A 24 12.27 -2.73 2.86
N ASP A 25 12.10 -4.05 2.85
CA ASP A 25 10.99 -4.77 3.47
C ASP A 25 11.36 -6.25 3.61
N HIS A 26 10.70 -6.97 4.52
CA HIS A 26 10.98 -8.39 4.76
C HIS A 26 12.42 -8.69 5.22
N ILE A 27 13.11 -7.73 5.83
CA ILE A 27 14.46 -7.93 6.31
C ILE A 27 14.42 -8.62 7.67
N SER A 28 14.81 -9.88 7.68
CA SER A 28 14.89 -10.72 8.89
C SER A 28 15.76 -11.95 8.65
N PRO A 29 16.29 -12.58 9.71
CA PRO A 29 17.10 -13.79 9.57
C PRO A 29 16.38 -14.96 8.91
N ILE A 30 15.05 -15.01 8.99
CA ILE A 30 14.23 -16.12 8.47
C ILE A 30 13.65 -15.87 7.07
N GLU A 31 13.65 -14.60 6.61
CA GLU A 31 13.19 -14.24 5.27
C GLU A 31 14.36 -13.83 4.39
N HIS A 32 14.74 -12.56 4.46
CA HIS A 32 15.88 -12.00 3.74
C HIS A 32 16.85 -11.37 4.75
N PRO A 33 18.06 -11.92 4.94
CA PRO A 33 19.00 -11.41 5.94
C PRO A 33 19.50 -10.01 5.62
N THR A 34 19.46 -9.60 4.35
CA THR A 34 19.85 -8.25 3.90
C THR A 34 18.94 -7.76 2.78
N PHE A 35 18.98 -6.45 2.54
CA PHE A 35 18.25 -5.84 1.41
C PHE A 35 18.77 -6.36 0.05
N GLU A 36 20.06 -6.64 -0.06
CA GLU A 36 20.68 -7.20 -1.27
C GLU A 36 20.12 -8.58 -1.61
N ASP A 37 19.90 -9.46 -0.61
CA ASP A 37 19.25 -10.76 -0.80
C ASP A 37 17.80 -10.58 -1.25
N TYR A 38 17.07 -9.63 -0.63
CA TYR A 38 15.70 -9.29 -1.02
C TYR A 38 15.62 -8.77 -2.45
N LEU A 39 16.48 -7.81 -2.82
CA LEU A 39 16.58 -7.24 -4.15
C LEU A 39 16.96 -8.32 -5.18
N TYR A 40 17.95 -9.15 -4.88
CA TYR A 40 18.35 -10.27 -5.73
C TYR A 40 17.18 -11.18 -6.04
N CYS A 41 16.42 -11.61 -5.02
CA CYS A 41 15.26 -12.47 -5.21
C CYS A 41 14.16 -11.80 -6.03
N LYS A 42 13.91 -10.51 -5.85
CA LYS A 42 12.91 -9.76 -6.65
C LYS A 42 13.33 -9.66 -8.13
N ARG A 43 14.62 -9.44 -8.38
CA ARG A 43 15.17 -9.30 -9.75
C ARG A 43 15.06 -10.60 -10.56
N GLN A 44 14.87 -11.77 -9.93
CA GLN A 44 14.72 -13.04 -10.63
C GLN A 44 13.53 -13.08 -11.60
N ILE A 45 12.56 -12.15 -11.50
CA ILE A 45 11.47 -12.01 -12.47
C ILE A 45 11.98 -11.84 -13.91
N THR A 46 13.16 -11.26 -14.10
CA THR A 46 13.81 -11.11 -15.41
C THR A 46 14.14 -12.44 -16.07
N HIS A 47 14.17 -13.55 -15.33
CA HIS A 47 14.37 -14.91 -15.85
C HIS A 47 13.05 -15.68 -16.02
N ASN A 48 11.94 -15.14 -15.53
CA ASN A 48 10.65 -15.82 -15.51
C ASN A 48 9.59 -15.16 -16.40
N CYS A 49 9.92 -14.14 -17.18
CA CYS A 49 8.97 -13.50 -18.08
C CYS A 49 9.56 -13.31 -19.49
N ARG A 50 8.68 -13.24 -20.51
CA ARG A 50 9.04 -12.97 -21.90
C ARG A 50 9.13 -11.47 -22.20
N THR A 51 8.41 -10.66 -21.44
CA THR A 51 8.45 -9.18 -21.48
C THR A 51 8.37 -8.65 -20.06
N LEU A 52 9.17 -7.64 -19.75
CA LEU A 52 9.17 -6.97 -18.46
C LEU A 52 8.56 -5.57 -18.55
N VAL A 53 7.58 -5.29 -17.71
CA VAL A 53 7.07 -3.94 -17.44
C VAL A 53 7.75 -3.41 -16.19
N LEU A 54 8.50 -2.31 -16.31
CA LEU A 54 9.37 -1.78 -15.25
C LEU A 54 8.96 -0.36 -14.88
N GLY A 55 8.77 -0.09 -13.57
CA GLY A 55 8.64 1.28 -13.08
C GLY A 55 9.88 2.11 -13.42
N ALA A 56 9.70 3.19 -14.17
CA ALA A 56 10.82 4.03 -14.61
C ALA A 56 11.47 4.77 -13.43
N ASP A 57 10.68 5.11 -12.40
CA ASP A 57 11.10 5.77 -11.16
C ASP A 57 11.46 4.76 -10.05
N CYS A 58 11.49 3.46 -10.37
CA CYS A 58 11.82 2.43 -9.42
C CYS A 58 13.28 2.53 -8.98
N ASP A 59 13.54 2.45 -7.67
CA ASP A 59 14.89 2.29 -7.17
C ASP A 59 15.55 1.06 -7.83
N HIS A 60 16.81 1.19 -8.20
CA HIS A 60 17.57 0.15 -8.91
C HIS A 60 17.04 -0.21 -10.34
N ALA A 61 16.20 0.63 -10.97
CA ALA A 61 15.67 0.37 -12.31
C ALA A 61 16.75 0.03 -13.35
N ASP A 62 17.90 0.71 -13.30
CA ASP A 62 19.02 0.44 -14.22
C ASP A 62 19.61 -0.95 -14.03
N LEU A 63 19.73 -1.42 -12.80
CA LEU A 63 20.21 -2.76 -12.50
C LEU A 63 19.23 -3.83 -13.00
N ILE A 64 17.93 -3.62 -12.79
CA ILE A 64 16.87 -4.52 -13.28
C ILE A 64 16.85 -4.55 -14.81
N ARG A 65 17.06 -3.40 -15.46
CA ARG A 65 17.14 -3.30 -16.91
C ARG A 65 18.36 -4.05 -17.46
N GLN A 66 19.52 -3.98 -16.79
CA GLN A 66 20.71 -4.74 -17.14
C GLN A 66 20.46 -6.26 -17.06
N ASP A 67 19.78 -6.75 -16.00
CA ASP A 67 19.41 -8.17 -15.88
C ASP A 67 18.47 -8.62 -17.00
N ALA A 68 17.47 -7.82 -17.31
CA ALA A 68 16.53 -8.11 -18.39
C ALA A 68 17.28 -8.18 -19.74
N GLN A 69 18.20 -7.24 -19.98
CA GLN A 69 19.05 -7.25 -21.18
C GLN A 69 19.93 -8.50 -21.25
N ALA A 70 20.56 -8.89 -20.14
CA ALA A 70 21.38 -10.11 -20.08
C ALA A 70 20.57 -11.38 -20.33
N SER A 71 19.27 -11.35 -19.99
CA SER A 71 18.30 -12.44 -20.21
C SER A 71 17.60 -12.36 -21.56
N ASN A 72 17.91 -11.37 -22.41
CA ASN A 72 17.22 -11.06 -23.67
C ASN A 72 15.72 -10.82 -23.50
N VAL A 73 15.30 -10.23 -22.38
CA VAL A 73 13.91 -9.89 -22.07
C VAL A 73 13.66 -8.42 -22.46
N PRO A 74 12.74 -8.14 -23.39
CA PRO A 74 12.34 -6.76 -23.72
C PRO A 74 11.77 -6.06 -22.51
N VAL A 75 12.13 -4.78 -22.33
CA VAL A 75 11.65 -3.94 -21.24
C VAL A 75 10.76 -2.84 -21.80
N THR A 76 9.60 -2.68 -21.19
CA THR A 76 8.69 -1.55 -21.38
C THR A 76 8.56 -0.83 -20.04
N THR A 77 8.57 0.48 -20.04
CA THR A 77 8.57 1.29 -18.82
C THR A 77 7.22 1.95 -18.56
N PHE A 78 6.90 2.19 -17.29
CA PHE A 78 5.75 3.00 -16.89
C PHE A 78 6.13 4.01 -15.81
N ALA A 79 5.40 5.12 -15.74
CA ALA A 79 5.56 6.14 -14.71
C ALA A 79 4.24 6.89 -14.43
N LEU A 80 4.19 7.58 -13.29
CA LEU A 80 3.28 8.66 -13.04
C LEU A 80 4.03 9.97 -13.36
N HIS A 81 3.43 10.86 -14.15
CA HIS A 81 3.96 12.21 -14.34
C HIS A 81 3.16 13.23 -13.54
N ALA A 82 3.80 14.34 -13.16
CA ALA A 82 3.11 15.47 -12.59
C ALA A 82 2.14 16.11 -13.62
N ALA A 83 1.18 16.89 -13.14
CA ALA A 83 0.17 17.54 -14.00
C ALA A 83 0.78 18.50 -15.06
N ASP A 84 1.99 19.02 -14.82
CA ASP A 84 2.75 19.83 -15.75
C ASP A 84 3.52 19.02 -16.82
N GLY A 85 3.39 17.70 -16.79
CA GLY A 85 4.04 16.76 -17.70
C GLY A 85 5.52 16.49 -17.39
N HIS A 86 6.05 17.02 -16.28
CA HIS A 86 7.39 16.69 -15.82
C HIS A 86 7.41 15.35 -15.09
N GLY A 87 8.43 14.57 -15.35
CA GLY A 87 8.63 13.24 -14.75
C GLY A 87 9.66 12.43 -15.50
N THR A 88 9.90 11.20 -15.04
CA THR A 88 10.82 10.30 -15.68
C THR A 88 10.22 9.82 -17.01
N HIS A 89 11.01 9.86 -18.09
CA HIS A 89 10.57 9.39 -19.40
C HIS A 89 10.22 7.88 -19.34
N ALA A 90 8.99 7.54 -19.75
CA ALA A 90 8.48 6.17 -19.77
C ALA A 90 7.63 5.91 -21.02
N ASP A 91 7.50 4.62 -21.38
CA ASP A 91 6.68 4.21 -22.53
C ASP A 91 5.18 4.35 -22.23
N PHE A 92 4.78 4.09 -20.99
CA PHE A 92 3.41 4.27 -20.49
C PHE A 92 3.40 5.27 -19.36
N VAL A 93 2.48 6.23 -19.42
CA VAL A 93 2.39 7.32 -18.45
C VAL A 93 0.95 7.52 -18.01
N ALA A 94 0.74 7.72 -16.72
CA ALA A 94 -0.47 8.30 -16.17
C ALA A 94 -0.20 9.78 -15.85
N LEU A 95 -1.05 10.66 -16.37
CA LEU A 95 -1.00 12.12 -16.15
C LEU A 95 -2.27 12.51 -15.40
N PRO A 96 -2.20 13.20 -14.26
CA PRO A 96 -3.39 13.78 -13.63
C PRO A 96 -4.11 14.72 -14.62
N ASP A 97 -5.42 14.57 -14.72
CA ASP A 97 -6.30 15.38 -15.55
C ASP A 97 -7.51 15.86 -14.76
N ALA A 98 -7.75 17.17 -14.77
CA ALA A 98 -8.80 17.79 -13.95
C ALA A 98 -10.23 17.41 -14.41
N SER A 99 -10.41 16.96 -15.65
CA SER A 99 -11.71 16.65 -16.23
C SER A 99 -12.08 15.17 -16.12
N SER A 100 -11.11 14.28 -16.24
CA SER A 100 -11.32 12.83 -16.30
C SER A 100 -10.62 12.05 -15.17
N GLY A 101 -9.82 12.72 -14.32
CA GLY A 101 -9.00 12.12 -13.28
C GLY A 101 -7.59 11.80 -13.78
N TYR A 102 -7.46 10.95 -14.82
CA TYR A 102 -6.16 10.61 -15.41
C TYR A 102 -6.25 10.44 -16.91
N LEU A 103 -5.25 11.01 -17.62
CA LEU A 103 -4.95 10.71 -19.01
C LEU A 103 -3.84 9.66 -19.07
N PHE A 104 -4.14 8.50 -19.65
CA PHE A 104 -3.16 7.45 -19.89
C PHE A 104 -2.59 7.56 -21.31
N GLN A 105 -1.27 7.48 -21.41
CA GLN A 105 -0.55 7.57 -22.69
C GLN A 105 0.38 6.38 -22.90
N GLU A 106 0.51 5.94 -24.15
CA GLU A 106 1.54 5.03 -24.66
C GLU A 106 2.41 5.79 -25.65
N GLN A 107 3.71 5.94 -25.34
CA GLN A 107 4.69 6.68 -26.17
C GLN A 107 4.17 8.07 -26.60
N GLY A 108 3.58 8.80 -25.66
CA GLY A 108 3.03 10.14 -25.88
C GLY A 108 1.67 10.20 -26.59
N LYS A 109 1.07 9.06 -26.95
CA LYS A 109 -0.27 9.00 -27.57
C LYS A 109 -1.31 8.60 -26.52
N ALA A 110 -2.40 9.34 -26.46
CA ALA A 110 -3.53 9.02 -25.58
C ALA A 110 -4.10 7.63 -25.91
N ILE A 111 -4.32 6.80 -24.87
CA ILE A 111 -4.91 5.46 -24.96
C ILE A 111 -6.12 5.29 -24.04
N GLY A 112 -6.39 6.25 -23.17
CA GLY A 112 -7.55 6.29 -22.31
C GLY A 112 -7.55 7.54 -21.43
N ASP A 113 -8.74 8.03 -21.09
CA ASP A 113 -8.99 9.14 -20.18
C ASP A 113 -10.12 8.74 -19.25
N PHE A 114 -9.82 8.46 -17.99
CA PHE A 114 -10.82 8.01 -17.01
C PHE A 114 -10.33 8.18 -15.57
N SER A 115 -11.29 8.23 -14.65
CA SER A 115 -11.02 8.22 -13.20
C SER A 115 -10.72 6.81 -12.71
N LEU A 116 -10.17 6.73 -11.52
CA LEU A 116 -9.97 5.47 -10.78
C LEU A 116 -10.79 5.52 -9.49
N GLU A 117 -11.48 4.42 -9.17
CA GLU A 117 -12.12 4.27 -7.87
C GLU A 117 -11.08 4.17 -6.74
N LEU A 118 -9.96 3.46 -7.02
CA LEU A 118 -8.83 3.41 -6.10
C LEU A 118 -8.10 4.76 -6.07
N GLU A 119 -8.23 5.44 -4.95
CA GLU A 119 -7.63 6.76 -4.75
C GLU A 119 -6.09 6.69 -4.61
N GLY A 120 -5.44 7.84 -4.82
CA GLY A 120 -4.00 8.02 -4.68
C GLY A 120 -3.22 7.86 -5.99
N GLU A 121 -2.26 8.75 -6.18
CA GLU A 121 -1.44 8.80 -7.40
C GLU A 121 -0.65 7.51 -7.65
N PHE A 122 -0.26 6.80 -6.59
CA PHE A 122 0.39 5.49 -6.72
C PHE A 122 -0.52 4.45 -7.40
N ASN A 123 -1.85 4.56 -7.26
CA ASN A 123 -2.79 3.69 -7.98
C ASN A 123 -2.92 4.07 -9.45
N ALA A 124 -2.70 5.32 -9.82
CA ALA A 124 -2.58 5.70 -11.22
C ALA A 124 -1.31 5.12 -11.87
N ALA A 125 -0.20 5.09 -11.16
CA ALA A 125 1.00 4.37 -11.61
C ALA A 125 0.75 2.87 -11.75
N ASN A 126 0.04 2.24 -10.79
CA ASN A 126 -0.36 0.83 -10.88
C ASN A 126 -1.29 0.58 -12.08
N ALA A 127 -2.20 1.50 -12.38
CA ALA A 127 -3.07 1.42 -13.55
C ALA A 127 -2.26 1.51 -14.87
N ALA A 128 -1.29 2.42 -14.95
CA ALA A 128 -0.37 2.50 -16.09
C ALA A 128 0.41 1.19 -16.29
N ALA A 129 0.88 0.57 -15.20
CA ALA A 129 1.54 -0.74 -15.25
C ALA A 129 0.59 -1.85 -15.73
N ALA A 130 -0.66 -1.85 -15.26
CA ALA A 130 -1.68 -2.82 -15.68
C ALA A 130 -2.00 -2.68 -17.17
N ILE A 131 -2.13 -1.45 -17.68
CA ILE A 131 -2.30 -1.17 -19.11
C ILE A 131 -1.10 -1.68 -19.89
N ALA A 132 0.13 -1.38 -19.44
CA ALA A 132 1.36 -1.84 -20.10
C ALA A 132 1.44 -3.37 -20.16
N LEU A 133 1.06 -4.08 -19.08
CA LEU A 133 0.96 -5.54 -19.07
C LEU A 133 -0.07 -6.06 -20.07
N ALA A 134 -1.27 -5.47 -20.10
CA ALA A 134 -2.33 -5.86 -21.03
C ALA A 134 -1.87 -5.63 -22.48
N ARG A 135 -1.18 -4.52 -22.76
CA ARG A 135 -0.56 -4.24 -24.07
C ARG A 135 0.48 -5.27 -24.44
N ALA A 136 1.34 -5.66 -23.50
CA ALA A 136 2.39 -6.65 -23.73
C ALA A 136 1.82 -8.04 -24.12
N VAL A 137 0.60 -8.38 -23.67
CA VAL A 137 -0.08 -9.62 -24.06
C VAL A 137 -1.10 -9.44 -25.21
N GLY A 138 -1.05 -8.30 -25.93
CA GLY A 138 -1.76 -8.11 -27.18
C GLY A 138 -3.10 -7.39 -27.10
N VAL A 139 -3.49 -6.83 -25.94
CA VAL A 139 -4.70 -5.96 -25.89
C VAL A 139 -4.45 -4.70 -26.74
N PRO A 140 -5.32 -4.32 -27.69
CA PRO A 140 -5.10 -3.16 -28.57
C PRO A 140 -5.06 -1.84 -27.78
N ALA A 141 -4.29 -0.86 -28.28
CA ALA A 141 -4.34 0.51 -27.78
C ALA A 141 -5.76 1.10 -27.96
N GLY A 142 -6.21 1.89 -26.97
CA GLY A 142 -7.56 2.45 -27.00
C GLY A 142 -8.68 1.42 -26.78
N SER A 143 -8.36 0.23 -26.30
CA SER A 143 -9.37 -0.77 -25.95
C SER A 143 -10.28 -0.29 -24.82
N GLU A 144 -11.61 -0.42 -25.01
CA GLU A 144 -12.60 -0.16 -23.95
C GLU A 144 -12.38 -1.05 -22.71
N ALA A 145 -11.65 -2.17 -22.85
CA ALA A 145 -11.29 -3.02 -21.71
C ALA A 145 -10.48 -2.27 -20.63
N PHE A 146 -9.74 -1.20 -20.98
CA PHE A 146 -9.00 -0.41 -20.00
C PHE A 146 -9.93 0.36 -19.05
N ARG A 147 -11.16 0.69 -19.47
CA ARG A 147 -12.17 1.28 -18.59
C ARG A 147 -12.62 0.36 -17.44
N ALA A 148 -12.26 -0.92 -17.47
CA ALA A 148 -12.46 -1.78 -16.31
C ALA A 148 -11.70 -1.26 -15.06
N LEU A 149 -10.61 -0.51 -15.27
CA LEU A 149 -9.82 0.13 -14.19
C LEU A 149 -10.62 1.20 -13.41
N GLU A 150 -11.64 1.81 -14.03
CA GLU A 150 -12.55 2.77 -13.37
C GLU A 150 -13.30 2.17 -12.18
N ARG A 151 -13.48 0.87 -12.15
CA ARG A 151 -14.29 0.12 -11.17
C ARG A 151 -13.50 -0.94 -10.42
N VAL A 152 -12.17 -0.82 -10.43
CA VAL A 152 -11.33 -1.74 -9.66
C VAL A 152 -11.46 -1.40 -8.19
N HIS A 153 -12.07 -2.30 -7.45
CA HIS A 153 -12.12 -2.29 -5.99
C HIS A 153 -11.28 -3.45 -5.47
N ILE A 154 -10.38 -3.17 -4.55
CA ILE A 154 -9.54 -4.18 -3.90
C ILE A 154 -9.82 -4.11 -2.41
N PRO A 155 -10.47 -5.12 -1.80
CA PRO A 155 -10.75 -5.12 -0.38
C PRO A 155 -9.49 -4.87 0.46
N GLY A 156 -9.61 -4.00 1.48
CA GLY A 156 -8.50 -3.65 2.35
C GLY A 156 -7.40 -2.82 1.70
N ARG A 157 -7.69 -2.17 0.55
CA ARG A 157 -6.78 -1.24 -0.12
C ARG A 157 -7.49 0.07 -0.40
N MET A 158 -7.08 1.14 0.28
CA MET A 158 -7.68 2.47 0.14
C MET A 158 -9.21 2.48 0.30
N GLU A 159 -9.79 1.47 0.97
CA GLU A 159 -11.22 1.48 1.29
C GLU A 159 -11.51 2.63 2.24
N HIS A 160 -12.42 3.51 1.86
CA HIS A 160 -12.80 4.62 2.73
C HIS A 160 -14.30 4.62 3.05
N TYR A 161 -14.62 5.08 4.25
CA TYR A 161 -15.97 5.14 4.80
C TYR A 161 -16.16 6.48 5.48
N GLU A 162 -17.34 7.08 5.31
CA GLU A 162 -17.66 8.38 5.88
C GLU A 162 -18.88 8.30 6.81
N SER A 163 -18.81 8.98 7.94
CA SER A 163 -19.93 9.14 8.87
C SER A 163 -19.81 10.46 9.64
N GLY A 164 -20.74 11.40 9.41
CA GLY A 164 -20.71 12.71 10.04
C GLY A 164 -19.42 13.48 9.74
N ASN A 165 -18.62 13.76 10.77
CA ASN A 165 -17.33 14.44 10.65
C ASN A 165 -16.14 13.48 10.79
N MET A 166 -16.31 12.25 10.33
CA MET A 166 -15.29 11.19 10.35
C MET A 166 -15.12 10.60 8.96
N VAL A 167 -13.87 10.32 8.59
CA VAL A 167 -13.50 9.54 7.42
C VAL A 167 -12.53 8.45 7.87
N ALA A 168 -12.85 7.19 7.62
CA ALA A 168 -11.96 6.07 7.90
C ALA A 168 -11.38 5.51 6.60
N TYR A 169 -10.07 5.28 6.58
CA TYR A 169 -9.38 4.52 5.55
C TYR A 169 -8.95 3.18 6.13
N VAL A 170 -9.33 2.10 5.47
CA VAL A 170 -8.87 0.74 5.77
C VAL A 170 -7.88 0.33 4.69
N ASP A 171 -6.64 0.08 5.09
CA ASP A 171 -5.56 -0.23 4.15
C ASP A 171 -4.57 -1.27 4.71
N TYR A 172 -3.90 -1.96 3.82
CA TYR A 172 -2.87 -2.96 4.16
C TYR A 172 -1.48 -2.33 4.35
N ALA A 173 -1.34 -1.01 4.45
CA ALA A 173 -0.08 -0.33 4.71
C ALA A 173 0.58 -0.88 5.98
N HIS A 174 1.84 -1.34 5.88
CA HIS A 174 2.50 -2.08 6.95
C HIS A 174 4.03 -1.87 7.01
N ASN A 175 4.54 -0.84 6.34
CA ASN A 175 5.96 -0.45 6.37
C ASN A 175 6.09 1.07 6.28
N TYR A 176 7.32 1.60 6.36
CA TYR A 176 7.56 3.04 6.34
C TYR A 176 6.95 3.73 5.12
N VAL A 177 7.25 3.23 3.92
CA VAL A 177 6.84 3.89 2.66
C VAL A 177 5.32 3.91 2.52
N SER A 178 4.66 2.76 2.69
CA SER A 178 3.21 2.67 2.54
C SER A 178 2.45 3.49 3.59
N THR A 179 2.91 3.47 4.84
CA THR A 179 2.30 4.26 5.92
C THR A 179 2.46 5.75 5.68
N LYS A 180 3.67 6.18 5.31
CA LYS A 180 3.94 7.59 5.00
C LYS A 180 3.11 8.07 3.81
N THR A 181 3.12 7.33 2.70
CA THR A 181 2.37 7.69 1.49
C THR A 181 0.87 7.84 1.77
N LEU A 182 0.29 6.91 2.55
CA LEU A 182 -1.13 7.00 2.94
C LEU A 182 -1.40 8.22 3.82
N ALA A 183 -0.55 8.46 4.84
CA ALA A 183 -0.70 9.60 5.73
C ALA A 183 -0.55 10.95 5.00
N GLU A 184 0.42 11.05 4.09
CA GLU A 184 0.60 12.21 3.21
C GLU A 184 -0.63 12.44 2.32
N PHE A 185 -1.12 11.38 1.68
CA PHE A 185 -2.28 11.45 0.80
C PHE A 185 -3.51 12.02 1.54
N VAL A 186 -3.88 11.44 2.69
CA VAL A 186 -5.07 11.91 3.42
C VAL A 186 -4.89 13.32 3.98
N THR A 187 -3.70 13.66 4.43
CA THR A 187 -3.41 15.01 4.95
C THR A 187 -3.52 16.06 3.84
N HIS A 188 -3.02 15.75 2.64
CA HIS A 188 -3.16 16.64 1.49
C HIS A 188 -4.61 16.73 1.00
N LYS A 189 -5.29 15.60 0.85
CA LYS A 189 -6.67 15.54 0.34
C LYS A 189 -7.64 16.37 1.19
N TYR A 190 -7.44 16.40 2.50
CA TYR A 190 -8.32 17.10 3.43
C TYR A 190 -7.67 18.35 4.08
N ALA A 191 -6.61 18.88 3.46
CA ALA A 191 -5.83 20.00 4.02
C ALA A 191 -6.67 21.25 4.33
N ASP A 192 -7.65 21.57 3.51
CA ASP A 192 -8.60 22.68 3.66
C ASP A 192 -9.50 22.56 4.90
N ARG A 193 -9.68 21.35 5.41
CA ARG A 193 -10.50 21.05 6.60
C ARG A 193 -9.67 20.93 7.88
N ASN A 194 -8.34 21.14 7.82
CA ASN A 194 -7.42 20.97 8.94
C ASN A 194 -7.70 19.70 9.76
N PRO A 195 -7.58 18.52 9.15
CA PRO A 195 -8.04 17.28 9.75
C PRO A 195 -7.23 16.89 10.98
N ARG A 196 -7.86 16.19 11.89
CA ARG A 196 -7.22 15.40 12.94
C ARG A 196 -6.98 14.00 12.42
N VAL A 197 -5.78 13.46 12.60
CA VAL A 197 -5.41 12.12 12.11
C VAL A 197 -5.20 11.17 13.28
N VAL A 198 -5.94 10.07 13.30
CA VAL A 198 -5.83 9.00 14.29
C VAL A 198 -5.43 7.71 13.56
N VAL A 199 -4.30 7.12 13.95
CA VAL A 199 -3.78 5.90 13.34
C VAL A 199 -4.01 4.71 14.27
N VAL A 200 -4.63 3.65 13.75
CA VAL A 200 -4.80 2.36 14.43
C VAL A 200 -3.93 1.33 13.70
N THR A 201 -2.92 0.80 14.38
CA THR A 201 -1.93 -0.08 13.76
C THR A 201 -1.28 -1.04 14.75
N GLY A 202 -0.71 -2.10 14.24
CA GLY A 202 0.18 -3.02 14.93
C GLY A 202 1.34 -3.40 14.04
N SER A 203 2.08 -4.43 14.42
CA SER A 203 3.11 -5.03 13.57
C SER A 203 3.22 -6.53 13.80
N VAL A 204 3.76 -7.22 12.79
CA VAL A 204 3.95 -8.67 12.83
C VAL A 204 5.07 -9.07 13.82
N GLY A 205 4.94 -10.30 14.36
CA GLY A 205 6.01 -10.93 15.15
C GLY A 205 6.88 -11.87 14.32
N ASP A 206 8.02 -12.26 14.88
CA ASP A 206 9.02 -13.21 14.37
C ASP A 206 9.71 -12.80 13.06
N LYS A 207 9.20 -11.84 12.33
CA LYS A 207 9.70 -11.45 11.01
C LYS A 207 9.50 -9.95 10.76
N ALA A 208 10.22 -9.42 9.76
CA ALA A 208 10.08 -8.03 9.31
C ALA A 208 10.07 -7.02 10.48
N VAL A 209 10.99 -7.18 11.44
CA VAL A 209 11.05 -6.38 12.69
C VAL A 209 11.27 -4.90 12.39
N ASP A 210 11.94 -4.58 11.30
CA ASP A 210 12.16 -3.25 10.75
C ASP A 210 10.84 -2.47 10.47
N ARG A 211 9.74 -3.19 10.26
CA ARG A 211 8.41 -2.58 10.08
C ARG A 211 7.92 -1.85 11.32
N ARG A 212 8.26 -2.31 12.52
CA ARG A 212 7.84 -1.70 13.80
C ARG A 212 8.23 -0.23 13.87
N GLU A 213 9.51 0.04 13.65
CA GLU A 213 10.03 1.41 13.58
C GLU A 213 9.52 2.15 12.34
N GLY A 214 9.49 1.46 11.20
CA GLY A 214 9.07 2.03 9.92
C GLY A 214 7.63 2.57 9.94
N ILE A 215 6.67 1.82 10.47
CA ILE A 215 5.26 2.23 10.59
C ILE A 215 5.16 3.51 11.44
N ILE A 216 5.82 3.52 12.60
CA ILE A 216 5.77 4.69 13.50
C ILE A 216 6.41 5.92 12.86
N LYS A 217 7.58 5.78 12.24
CA LYS A 217 8.25 6.88 11.52
C LYS A 217 7.42 7.40 10.35
N GLY A 218 6.69 6.53 9.66
CA GLY A 218 5.82 6.92 8.57
C GLY A 218 4.57 7.68 9.03
N ALA A 219 4.08 7.40 10.24
CA ALA A 219 2.83 7.94 10.76
C ALA A 219 3.01 9.21 11.62
N GLN A 220 4.03 9.26 12.50
CA GLN A 220 4.08 10.20 13.62
C GLN A 220 4.16 11.68 13.24
N ASP A 221 4.61 12.02 12.05
CA ASP A 221 4.68 13.41 11.59
C ASP A 221 3.31 13.96 11.15
N TYR A 222 2.37 13.06 10.88
CA TYR A 222 1.02 13.35 10.40
C TYR A 222 -0.06 13.08 11.46
N ALA A 223 0.22 12.18 12.41
CA ALA A 223 -0.76 11.73 13.39
C ALA A 223 -0.86 12.66 14.60
N ASP A 224 -2.09 12.94 15.04
CA ASP A 224 -2.38 13.52 16.35
C ASP A 224 -2.46 12.40 17.43
N ARG A 225 -2.87 11.18 17.04
CA ARG A 225 -2.94 10.02 17.93
C ARG A 225 -2.57 8.74 17.21
N ILE A 226 -1.88 7.84 17.92
CA ILE A 226 -1.58 6.48 17.46
C ILE A 226 -2.08 5.48 18.50
N ILE A 227 -2.98 4.60 18.10
CA ILE A 227 -3.49 3.49 18.92
C ILE A 227 -2.81 2.21 18.42
N LEU A 228 -1.94 1.65 19.26
CA LEU A 228 -1.21 0.43 18.95
C LEU A 228 -2.05 -0.78 19.36
N THR A 229 -2.17 -1.76 18.44
CA THR A 229 -3.09 -2.88 18.63
C THR A 229 -2.61 -4.18 18.01
N ALA A 230 -3.40 -5.23 18.13
CA ALA A 230 -3.11 -6.55 17.61
C ALA A 230 -2.82 -6.57 16.11
N GLU A 231 -1.79 -7.32 15.76
CA GLU A 231 -1.41 -7.81 14.44
C GLU A 231 -0.98 -9.28 14.59
N ASP A 232 -0.50 -9.93 13.54
CA ASP A 232 -0.01 -11.31 13.56
C ASP A 232 1.26 -11.45 14.41
N THR A 233 1.13 -11.77 15.68
CA THR A 233 2.28 -11.86 16.62
C THR A 233 3.09 -13.13 16.45
N VAL A 234 2.53 -14.14 15.80
CA VAL A 234 3.10 -15.47 15.57
C VAL A 234 3.50 -16.15 16.89
N HIS A 235 4.74 -15.98 17.41
CA HIS A 235 5.18 -16.54 18.69
C HIS A 235 5.63 -15.48 19.68
N GLU A 236 5.79 -14.22 19.25
CA GLU A 236 6.15 -13.14 20.15
C GLU A 236 4.94 -12.69 21.00
N ARG A 237 5.23 -12.13 22.16
CA ARG A 237 4.18 -11.55 23.00
C ARG A 237 3.72 -10.22 22.39
N MET A 238 2.44 -10.13 22.11
CA MET A 238 1.83 -8.92 21.51
C MET A 238 2.23 -7.64 22.24
N ILE A 239 2.14 -7.63 23.56
CA ILE A 239 2.44 -6.44 24.37
C ILE A 239 3.91 -5.98 24.22
N ASP A 240 4.84 -6.90 24.01
CA ASP A 240 6.27 -6.56 23.85
C ASP A 240 6.49 -5.86 22.51
N ILE A 241 5.86 -6.34 21.43
CA ILE A 241 5.85 -5.69 20.11
C ILE A 241 5.30 -4.27 20.22
N LEU A 242 4.15 -4.11 20.90
CA LEU A 242 3.47 -2.81 20.99
C LEU A 242 4.26 -1.81 21.86
N HIS A 243 4.91 -2.26 22.94
CA HIS A 243 5.80 -1.41 23.72
C HIS A 243 7.05 -1.00 22.94
N GLU A 244 7.62 -1.92 22.13
CA GLU A 244 8.72 -1.58 21.23
C GLU A 244 8.29 -0.50 20.22
N MET A 245 7.14 -0.69 19.56
CA MET A 245 6.58 0.31 18.64
C MET A 245 6.35 1.65 19.33
N GLN A 246 5.76 1.64 20.54
CA GLN A 246 5.54 2.86 21.32
C GLN A 246 6.85 3.60 21.62
N GLY A 247 7.94 2.87 21.85
CA GLY A 247 9.27 3.44 22.09
C GLY A 247 9.85 4.20 20.87
N TYR A 248 9.36 3.95 19.67
CA TYR A 248 9.79 4.70 18.46
C TYR A 248 9.04 6.01 18.25
N ILE A 249 7.99 6.30 19.05
CA ILE A 249 7.26 7.58 18.97
C ILE A 249 8.11 8.66 19.63
N THR A 250 8.69 9.54 18.82
CA THR A 250 9.54 10.62 19.27
C THR A 250 8.90 12.00 19.14
N ASN A 251 7.81 12.11 18.39
CA ASN A 251 7.08 13.37 18.22
C ASN A 251 6.22 13.63 19.49
N PRO A 252 6.52 14.68 20.29
CA PRO A 252 5.84 14.94 21.57
C PRO A 252 4.37 15.37 21.40
N ARG A 253 3.91 15.67 20.20
CA ARG A 253 2.53 16.02 19.90
C ARG A 253 1.62 14.80 19.76
N VAL A 254 2.20 13.63 19.51
CA VAL A 254 1.46 12.40 19.31
C VAL A 254 1.03 11.81 20.65
N VAL A 255 -0.28 11.67 20.83
CA VAL A 255 -0.83 10.88 21.95
C VAL A 255 -0.82 9.40 21.55
N SER A 256 -0.29 8.52 22.40
CA SER A 256 -0.27 7.08 22.11
C SER A 256 -0.93 6.24 23.17
N ASP A 257 -1.65 5.20 22.75
CA ASP A 257 -2.30 4.21 23.57
C ASP A 257 -1.98 2.80 23.08
N ILE A 258 -2.10 1.83 23.98
CA ILE A 258 -2.09 0.41 23.64
C ILE A 258 -3.46 -0.17 23.97
N GLU A 259 -4.07 -0.86 22.99
CA GLU A 259 -5.29 -1.65 23.15
C GLU A 259 -5.09 -3.00 22.43
N LEU A 260 -5.09 -4.08 23.20
CA LEU A 260 -4.78 -5.41 22.68
C LEU A 260 -5.87 -5.99 21.77
N ASP A 261 -7.12 -5.58 21.98
CA ASP A 261 -8.24 -5.96 21.14
C ASP A 261 -8.37 -4.98 19.98
N ARG A 262 -8.14 -5.45 18.76
CA ARG A 262 -8.12 -4.60 17.58
C ARG A 262 -9.47 -3.95 17.29
N ALA A 263 -10.58 -4.65 17.51
CA ALA A 263 -11.91 -4.05 17.35
C ALA A 263 -12.14 -2.92 18.35
N LYS A 264 -11.72 -3.11 19.61
CA LYS A 264 -11.79 -2.06 20.64
C LYS A 264 -10.83 -0.90 20.35
N ALA A 265 -9.70 -1.15 19.73
CA ALA A 265 -8.80 -0.08 19.32
C ALA A 265 -9.45 0.84 18.27
N ILE A 266 -10.16 0.25 17.29
CA ILE A 266 -10.95 1.01 16.31
C ILE A 266 -12.11 1.74 17.00
N GLU A 267 -12.81 1.10 17.95
CA GLU A 267 -13.88 1.73 18.75
C GLU A 267 -13.36 2.95 19.50
N LYS A 268 -12.21 2.85 20.19
CA LYS A 268 -11.55 3.98 20.85
C LYS A 268 -11.20 5.12 19.88
N ALA A 269 -10.79 4.79 18.64
CA ALA A 269 -10.52 5.80 17.64
C ALA A 269 -11.79 6.56 17.22
N VAL A 270 -12.91 5.86 17.11
CA VAL A 270 -14.23 6.47 16.82
C VAL A 270 -14.73 7.29 18.00
N GLU A 271 -14.60 6.81 19.24
CA GLU A 271 -14.93 7.56 20.45
C GLU A 271 -14.11 8.84 20.56
N ASP A 272 -12.82 8.77 20.26
CA ASP A 272 -11.93 9.92 20.24
C ASP A 272 -12.36 10.93 19.17
N ALA A 273 -12.79 10.48 17.99
CA ALA A 273 -13.34 11.33 16.95
C ALA A 273 -14.63 12.04 17.39
N HIS A 274 -15.52 11.36 18.09
CA HIS A 274 -16.73 11.97 18.67
C HIS A 274 -16.41 13.02 19.74
N ALA A 275 -15.37 12.81 20.53
CA ALA A 275 -14.91 13.78 21.53
C ALA A 275 -14.31 15.06 20.88
N HIS A 276 -13.94 15.00 19.60
CA HIS A 276 -13.37 16.10 18.81
C HIS A 276 -14.22 16.46 17.59
N ALA A 277 -15.56 16.41 17.76
CA ALA A 277 -16.53 16.61 16.68
C ALA A 277 -16.49 18.00 16.00
N ASP A 278 -15.74 18.95 16.55
CA ASP A 278 -15.47 20.27 15.98
C ASP A 278 -14.49 20.25 14.80
N ARG A 279 -13.74 19.14 14.63
CA ARG A 279 -12.79 18.94 13.53
C ARG A 279 -13.13 17.65 12.74
N LEU A 280 -12.82 17.64 11.44
CA LEU A 280 -12.76 16.40 10.69
C LEU A 280 -11.75 15.47 11.33
N THR A 281 -12.15 14.25 11.66
CA THR A 281 -11.21 13.21 12.08
C THR A 281 -11.04 12.17 10.97
N ILE A 282 -9.78 11.91 10.59
CA ILE A 282 -9.41 10.85 9.67
C ILE A 282 -8.86 9.69 10.48
N LEU A 283 -9.48 8.52 10.35
CA LEU A 283 -9.06 7.28 10.97
C LEU A 283 -8.27 6.46 9.94
N LEU A 284 -6.98 6.22 10.18
CA LEU A 284 -6.17 5.31 9.37
C LEU A 284 -6.08 3.97 10.09
N VAL A 285 -6.86 2.99 9.64
CA VAL A 285 -6.86 1.63 10.18
C VAL A 285 -6.01 0.77 9.25
N ILE A 286 -4.76 0.49 9.67
CA ILE A 286 -3.74 -0.05 8.78
C ILE A 286 -3.11 -1.34 9.30
N GLY A 287 -2.58 -2.14 8.36
CA GLY A 287 -1.83 -3.38 8.61
C GLY A 287 -2.56 -4.64 8.21
N LYS A 288 -3.85 -4.79 8.52
CA LYS A 288 -4.64 -6.00 8.26
C LYS A 288 -5.41 -5.99 6.93
N GLY A 289 -5.80 -4.81 6.42
CA GLY A 289 -6.59 -4.73 5.20
C GLY A 289 -7.86 -5.58 5.27
N GLU A 290 -8.01 -6.55 4.34
CA GLU A 290 -9.18 -7.45 4.25
C GLU A 290 -9.12 -8.69 5.16
N GLU A 291 -8.05 -8.88 5.93
CA GLU A 291 -7.87 -10.12 6.69
C GLU A 291 -8.91 -10.31 7.80
N ARG A 292 -9.45 -11.53 7.88
CA ARG A 292 -10.49 -11.94 8.83
C ARG A 292 -9.96 -12.81 9.97
N TRP A 293 -8.67 -12.66 10.27
CA TRP A 293 -7.99 -13.40 11.34
C TRP A 293 -6.83 -12.58 11.90
N ILE A 294 -6.42 -12.94 13.10
CA ILE A 294 -5.16 -12.52 13.72
C ILE A 294 -4.40 -13.78 14.10
N LYS A 295 -3.14 -13.87 13.73
CA LYS A 295 -2.31 -15.03 14.01
C LYS A 295 -1.61 -14.90 15.35
N VAL A 296 -2.02 -15.72 16.32
CA VAL A 296 -1.45 -15.79 17.67
C VAL A 296 -1.01 -17.23 17.97
N ASP A 297 0.17 -17.43 18.53
CA ASP A 297 0.76 -18.76 18.82
C ASP A 297 0.70 -19.70 17.59
N GLY A 298 1.02 -19.16 16.42
CA GLY A 298 1.02 -19.89 15.16
C GLY A 298 -0.37 -20.29 14.63
N LYS A 299 -1.47 -19.90 15.30
CA LYS A 299 -2.85 -20.23 14.93
C LYS A 299 -3.62 -18.99 14.50
N HIS A 300 -4.47 -19.16 13.50
CA HIS A 300 -5.40 -18.10 13.07
C HIS A 300 -6.59 -18.05 14.06
N ALA A 301 -6.70 -16.97 14.80
CA ALA A 301 -7.90 -16.63 15.58
C ALA A 301 -8.86 -15.83 14.69
N PRO A 302 -10.16 -16.14 14.66
CA PRO A 302 -11.13 -15.36 13.89
C PRO A 302 -11.14 -13.89 14.32
N TYR A 303 -11.23 -13.01 13.34
CA TYR A 303 -11.35 -11.56 13.51
C TYR A 303 -12.45 -11.03 12.58
N GLU A 304 -13.23 -10.05 13.04
CA GLU A 304 -14.35 -9.48 12.29
C GLU A 304 -13.86 -8.79 10.98
N GLY A 305 -12.66 -8.21 11.00
CA GLY A 305 -12.07 -7.43 9.93
C GLY A 305 -12.25 -5.93 10.12
N ASP A 306 -11.22 -5.19 9.76
CA ASP A 306 -11.15 -3.74 9.97
C ASP A 306 -12.31 -3.00 9.32
N ASP A 307 -12.64 -3.34 8.06
CA ASP A 307 -13.73 -2.75 7.30
C ASP A 307 -15.11 -3.01 7.94
N HIS A 308 -15.35 -4.23 8.44
CA HIS A 308 -16.59 -4.57 9.11
C HIS A 308 -16.73 -3.83 10.45
N VAL A 309 -15.67 -3.75 11.23
CA VAL A 309 -15.67 -2.99 12.49
C VAL A 309 -15.98 -1.52 12.19
N VAL A 310 -15.30 -0.91 11.22
CA VAL A 310 -15.56 0.49 10.82
C VAL A 310 -16.99 0.67 10.33
N LYS A 311 -17.48 -0.18 9.42
CA LYS A 311 -18.87 -0.11 8.93
C LYS A 311 -19.89 -0.20 10.04
N ARG A 312 -19.69 -1.12 11.00
CA ARG A 312 -20.57 -1.27 12.16
C ARG A 312 -20.59 -0.01 13.03
N LEU A 313 -19.42 0.54 13.36
CA LEU A 313 -19.29 1.73 14.19
C LEU A 313 -19.83 3.00 13.49
N PHE A 314 -19.76 3.04 12.19
CA PHE A 314 -20.30 4.15 11.36
C PHE A 314 -21.80 4.00 11.04
N GLY A 315 -22.43 2.88 11.44
CA GLY A 315 -23.83 2.61 11.11
C GLY A 315 -24.08 2.32 9.64
N LEU A 316 -23.08 1.78 8.93
CA LEU A 316 -23.14 1.50 7.50
C LEU A 316 -23.48 0.03 7.17
N LEU A 317 -23.57 -0.84 8.17
CA LEU A 317 -24.07 -2.20 7.98
C LEU A 317 -25.59 -2.12 7.89
N ASN A 318 -26.17 -2.56 6.78
CA ASN A 318 -27.59 -2.81 6.68
C ASN A 318 -27.91 -4.08 7.49
N ASP A 319 -28.92 -3.99 8.36
CA ASP A 319 -29.52 -5.13 9.10
C ASP A 319 -30.10 -6.19 8.14
#